data_f97ef258a3b856dd66bb48eb93b195b8
#
_entry.id   f97ef258a3b856dd66bb48eb93b195b8
#
_cell.length_a   1.000
_cell.length_b   1.000
_cell.length_c   1.000
_cell.angle_alpha   90.00
_cell.angle_beta   90.00
_cell.angle_gamma   90.00
#
_symmetry.space_group_name_H-M   'P 1'
#
loop_
_entity.id
_entity.type
_entity.pdbx_description
1 polymer ?
#
loop_
_entity_poly.entity_id
_entity_poly.type
_entity_poly.pdbx_seq_one_letter_code
_entity_poly.pdbx_strand_id
1 'polypeptide(L)'
;MAKVYVASSWSNEHQPRIVAFLRERGHEVYDFRNPERKTDFRWSQISGNWEKMETDEYLDALEHPLAETGFRSDFDAMRRADVCVLVLPCGASAHPEAGWMKGTGKKVIVYQNRPQRPELMYK
;
A
#
# COMPACT_ATOMS: atom_id res chain seq x y z
N MET A 1 10.40 13.54 -13.40
CA MET A 1 10.03 12.14 -13.06
C MET A 1 10.26 11.90 -11.58
N ALA A 2 9.31 11.26 -10.92
CA ALA A 2 9.43 10.87 -9.52
C ALA A 2 9.26 9.35 -9.37
N LYS A 3 9.75 8.81 -8.27
CA LYS A 3 9.47 7.44 -7.84
C LYS A 3 8.29 7.49 -6.88
N VAL A 4 7.18 6.89 -7.26
CA VAL A 4 5.91 7.00 -6.56
C VAL A 4 5.51 5.66 -5.95
N TYR A 5 5.17 5.68 -4.67
CA TYR A 5 4.52 4.58 -3.99
C TYR A 5 3.03 4.86 -3.93
N VAL A 6 2.22 3.98 -4.52
CA VAL A 6 0.76 4.11 -4.47
C VAL A 6 0.22 3.23 -3.35
N ALA A 7 -0.23 3.88 -2.27
CA ALA A 7 -0.82 3.21 -1.12
C ALA A 7 -2.34 3.16 -1.28
N SER A 8 -2.93 1.98 -1.14
CA SER A 8 -4.38 1.79 -1.23
C SER A 8 -4.73 0.38 -0.74
N SER A 9 -5.97 -0.03 -0.91
CA SER A 9 -6.40 -1.40 -0.60
C SER A 9 -6.60 -2.22 -1.88
N TRP A 10 -6.58 -3.55 -1.72
CA TRP A 10 -6.87 -4.47 -2.82
C TRP A 10 -8.24 -4.25 -3.45
N SER A 11 -9.21 -3.80 -2.66
CA SER A 11 -10.59 -3.57 -3.10
C SER A 11 -10.83 -2.21 -3.76
N ASN A 12 -9.83 -1.32 -3.79
CA ASN A 12 -10.02 0.00 -4.37
C ASN A 12 -10.07 -0.06 -5.89
N GLU A 13 -11.20 0.34 -6.47
CA GLU A 13 -11.42 0.29 -7.91
C GLU A 13 -10.66 1.38 -8.69
N HIS A 14 -10.20 2.44 -8.01
CA HIS A 14 -9.50 3.55 -8.65
C HIS A 14 -7.98 3.34 -8.71
N GLN A 15 -7.44 2.48 -7.87
CA GLN A 15 -5.99 2.26 -7.78
C GLN A 15 -5.34 1.95 -9.13
N PRO A 16 -5.85 1.03 -9.97
CA PRO A 16 -5.22 0.75 -11.27
C PRO A 16 -5.18 1.97 -12.21
N ARG A 17 -6.20 2.80 -12.16
CA ARG A 17 -6.28 4.02 -12.98
C ARG A 17 -5.24 5.05 -12.54
N ILE A 18 -5.04 5.19 -11.24
CA ILE A 18 -4.03 6.11 -10.69
C ILE A 18 -2.62 5.63 -11.07
N VAL A 19 -2.35 4.34 -10.95
CA VAL A 19 -1.07 3.75 -11.38
C VAL A 19 -0.82 4.05 -12.87
N ALA A 20 -1.79 3.76 -13.74
CA ALA A 20 -1.67 4.01 -15.16
C ALA A 20 -1.46 5.50 -15.47
N PHE A 21 -2.24 6.37 -14.85
CA PHE A 21 -2.14 7.82 -15.02
C PHE A 21 -0.73 8.34 -14.69
N LEU A 22 -0.16 7.89 -13.59
CA LEU A 22 1.17 8.32 -13.18
C LEU A 22 2.27 7.79 -14.12
N ARG A 23 2.14 6.53 -14.55
CA ARG A 23 3.09 5.93 -15.50
C ARG A 23 3.07 6.62 -16.86
N GLU A 24 1.90 6.97 -17.36
CA GLU A 24 1.73 7.71 -18.62
C GLU A 24 2.43 9.08 -18.59
N ARG A 25 2.61 9.65 -17.39
CA ARG A 25 3.32 10.92 -17.20
C ARG A 25 4.81 10.76 -16.90
N GLY A 26 5.34 9.55 -17.07
CA GLY A 26 6.76 9.27 -16.98
C GLY A 26 7.27 9.03 -15.56
N HIS A 27 6.39 8.81 -14.58
CA HIS A 27 6.81 8.44 -13.23
C HIS A 27 7.08 6.95 -13.12
N GLU A 28 8.04 6.59 -12.28
CA GLU A 28 8.25 5.21 -11.85
C GLU A 28 7.28 4.91 -10.72
N VAL A 29 6.38 3.94 -10.89
CA VAL A 29 5.31 3.67 -9.94
C VAL A 29 5.39 2.26 -9.40
N TYR A 30 5.46 2.13 -8.09
CA TYR A 30 5.32 0.84 -7.43
C TYR A 30 3.83 0.52 -7.25
N ASP A 31 3.43 -0.60 -7.82
CA ASP A 31 2.09 -1.14 -7.72
C ASP A 31 2.12 -2.42 -6.88
N PHE A 32 1.61 -2.34 -5.65
CA PHE A 32 1.63 -3.48 -4.71
C PHE A 32 0.79 -4.67 -5.19
N ARG A 33 -0.15 -4.43 -6.10
CA ARG A 33 -0.98 -5.51 -6.67
C ARG A 33 -0.25 -6.30 -7.74
N ASN A 34 0.73 -5.69 -8.40
CA ASN A 34 1.47 -6.29 -9.49
C ASN A 34 2.93 -5.82 -9.48
N PRO A 35 3.69 -6.16 -8.42
CA PRO A 35 5.10 -5.80 -8.36
C PRO A 35 5.90 -6.57 -9.39
N GLU A 36 7.01 -5.97 -9.86
CA GLU A 36 7.84 -6.55 -10.92
C GLU A 36 8.35 -7.96 -10.57
N ARG A 37 8.67 -8.19 -9.30
CA ARG A 37 9.22 -9.47 -8.82
C ARG A 37 8.15 -10.49 -8.44
N LYS A 38 6.86 -10.20 -8.69
CA LYS A 38 5.75 -11.07 -8.33
C LYS A 38 5.71 -11.40 -6.83
N THR A 39 5.96 -10.39 -6.01
CA THR A 39 5.99 -10.49 -4.55
C THR A 39 4.71 -9.97 -3.90
N ASP A 40 3.64 -9.80 -4.66
CA ASP A 40 2.34 -9.42 -4.16
C ASP A 40 1.85 -10.43 -3.11
N PHE A 41 1.14 -9.92 -2.11
CA PHE A 41 0.74 -10.72 -0.95
C PHE A 41 -0.74 -10.56 -0.64
N ARG A 42 -1.37 -11.69 -0.32
CA ARG A 42 -2.73 -11.74 0.22
C ARG A 42 -2.79 -12.73 1.38
N TRP A 43 -3.49 -12.36 2.43
CA TRP A 43 -3.64 -13.23 3.61
C TRP A 43 -4.22 -14.60 3.28
N SER A 44 -5.07 -14.68 2.25
CA SER A 44 -5.63 -15.95 1.78
C SER A 44 -4.58 -16.96 1.30
N GLN A 45 -3.36 -16.52 0.98
CA GLN A 45 -2.25 -17.40 0.63
C GLN A 45 -1.71 -18.16 1.84
N ILE A 46 -1.94 -17.64 3.05
CA ILE A 46 -1.51 -18.28 4.30
C ILE A 46 -2.64 -19.12 4.88
N SER A 47 -3.85 -18.58 4.94
CA SER A 47 -5.01 -19.25 5.55
C SER A 47 -6.29 -18.88 4.84
N GLY A 48 -7.13 -19.90 4.56
CA GLY A 48 -8.48 -19.68 4.04
C GLY A 48 -9.41 -19.00 5.06
N ASN A 49 -9.05 -19.02 6.34
CA ASN A 49 -9.82 -18.42 7.44
C ASN A 49 -9.19 -17.10 7.93
N TRP A 50 -8.48 -16.41 7.08
CA TRP A 50 -7.67 -15.22 7.45
C TRP A 50 -8.48 -14.10 8.11
N GLU A 51 -9.74 -13.93 7.74
CA GLU A 51 -10.60 -12.88 8.30
C GLU A 51 -10.98 -13.12 9.77
N LYS A 52 -10.79 -14.36 10.25
CA LYS A 52 -11.18 -14.80 11.59
C LYS A 52 -10.01 -15.33 12.40
N MET A 53 -8.78 -14.96 12.04
CA MET A 53 -7.60 -15.34 12.81
C MET A 53 -7.67 -14.81 14.23
N GLU A 54 -7.38 -15.68 15.19
CA GLU A 54 -7.12 -15.25 16.56
C GLU A 54 -5.76 -14.53 16.62
N THR A 55 -5.51 -13.80 17.70
CA THR A 55 -4.31 -12.97 17.82
C THR A 55 -3.01 -13.77 17.66
N ASP A 56 -2.91 -14.92 18.28
CA ASP A 56 -1.73 -15.78 18.19
C ASP A 56 -1.52 -16.34 16.77
N GLU A 57 -2.59 -16.73 16.10
CA GLU A 57 -2.55 -17.17 14.70
C GLU A 57 -2.06 -16.03 13.78
N TYR A 58 -2.56 -14.81 14.01
CA TYR A 58 -2.13 -13.64 13.27
C TYR A 58 -0.65 -13.32 13.50
N LEU A 59 -0.19 -13.37 14.75
CA LEU A 59 1.23 -13.15 15.06
C LEU A 59 2.13 -14.18 14.38
N ASP A 60 1.74 -15.44 14.38
CA ASP A 60 2.47 -16.50 13.67
C ASP A 60 2.45 -16.26 12.16
N ALA A 61 1.31 -15.84 11.61
CA ALA A 61 1.16 -15.57 10.18
C ALA A 61 2.06 -14.41 9.71
N LEU A 62 2.33 -13.42 10.57
CA LEU A 62 3.27 -12.33 10.24
C LEU A 62 4.69 -12.84 10.00
N GLU A 63 5.07 -13.96 10.62
CA GLU A 63 6.40 -14.59 10.45
C GLU A 63 6.44 -15.56 9.26
N HIS A 64 5.33 -15.76 8.57
CA HIS A 64 5.29 -16.64 7.41
C HIS A 64 6.16 -16.08 6.27
N PRO A 65 6.94 -16.94 5.56
CA PRO A 65 7.82 -16.47 4.48
C PRO A 65 7.13 -15.61 3.41
N LEU A 66 5.87 -15.91 3.06
CA LEU A 66 5.12 -15.11 2.09
C LEU A 66 4.79 -13.71 2.64
N ALA A 67 4.44 -13.61 3.93
CA ALA A 67 4.18 -12.32 4.58
C ALA A 67 5.46 -11.49 4.67
N GLU A 68 6.57 -12.12 5.05
CA GLU A 68 7.88 -11.46 5.13
C GLU A 68 8.31 -10.93 3.75
N THR A 69 8.16 -11.72 2.70
CA THR A 69 8.49 -11.33 1.33
C THR A 69 7.62 -10.16 0.87
N GLY A 70 6.31 -10.21 1.11
CA GLY A 70 5.38 -9.15 0.77
C GLY A 70 5.70 -7.85 1.50
N PHE A 71 5.90 -7.93 2.82
CA PHE A 71 6.28 -6.79 3.64
C PHE A 71 7.58 -6.16 3.14
N ARG A 72 8.61 -6.96 2.89
CA ARG A 72 9.92 -6.47 2.46
C ARG A 72 9.84 -5.78 1.11
N SER A 73 9.06 -6.33 0.18
CA SER A 73 8.83 -5.74 -1.13
C SER A 73 8.21 -4.35 -1.01
N ASP A 74 7.14 -4.23 -0.23
CA ASP A 74 6.44 -2.96 -0.01
C ASP A 74 7.33 -1.96 0.72
N PHE A 75 7.99 -2.40 1.78
CA PHE A 75 8.84 -1.51 2.59
C PHE A 75 10.04 -0.99 1.82
N ASP A 76 10.71 -1.84 1.03
CA ASP A 76 11.81 -1.41 0.18
C ASP A 76 11.35 -0.41 -0.89
N ALA A 77 10.16 -0.61 -1.44
CA ALA A 77 9.57 0.34 -2.38
C ALA A 77 9.28 1.70 -1.72
N MET A 78 8.74 1.69 -0.50
CA MET A 78 8.54 2.92 0.27
C MET A 78 9.86 3.66 0.53
N ARG A 79 10.91 2.93 0.87
CA ARG A 79 12.23 3.52 1.12
C ARG A 79 12.81 4.20 -0.13
N ARG A 80 12.62 3.60 -1.29
CA ARG A 80 13.13 4.14 -2.57
C ARG A 80 12.26 5.25 -3.15
N ALA A 81 10.99 5.33 -2.78
CA ALA A 81 10.07 6.30 -3.33
C ALA A 81 10.33 7.72 -2.81
N ASP A 82 10.01 8.71 -3.64
CA ASP A 82 10.08 10.13 -3.31
C ASP A 82 8.74 10.65 -2.80
N VAL A 83 7.67 10.06 -3.29
CA VAL A 83 6.28 10.50 -3.07
C VAL A 83 5.40 9.30 -2.79
N CYS A 84 4.47 9.47 -1.84
CA CYS A 84 3.37 8.55 -1.62
C CYS A 84 2.07 9.15 -2.15
N VAL A 85 1.31 8.38 -2.90
CA VAL A 85 -0.07 8.73 -3.26
C VAL A 85 -1.00 7.77 -2.53
N LEU A 86 -1.73 8.29 -1.55
CA LEU A 86 -2.73 7.55 -0.79
C LEU A 86 -4.07 7.65 -1.52
N VAL A 87 -4.54 6.55 -2.07
CA VAL A 87 -5.79 6.50 -2.85
C VAL A 87 -6.94 6.04 -1.97
N LEU A 88 -7.87 6.92 -1.68
CA LEU A 88 -9.05 6.63 -0.85
C LEU A 88 -10.22 6.09 -1.70
N PRO A 89 -11.08 5.26 -1.13
CA PRO A 89 -11.01 4.70 0.21
C PRO A 89 -9.95 3.59 0.33
N CYS A 90 -9.37 3.45 1.52
CA CYS A 90 -8.36 2.43 1.75
C CYS A 90 -8.49 1.83 3.15
N GLY A 91 -7.90 0.65 3.32
CA GLY A 91 -7.89 -0.06 4.59
C GLY A 91 -6.75 0.36 5.52
N ALA A 92 -6.52 -0.49 6.52
CA ALA A 92 -5.59 -0.20 7.61
C ALA A 92 -4.13 -0.06 7.15
N SER A 93 -3.66 -0.90 6.22
CA SER A 93 -2.25 -0.93 5.82
C SER A 93 -1.77 0.35 5.14
N ALA A 94 -2.61 0.96 4.32
CA ALA A 94 -2.23 2.15 3.56
C ALA A 94 -1.96 3.36 4.46
N HIS A 95 -2.64 3.48 5.60
CA HIS A 95 -2.44 4.59 6.52
C HIS A 95 -1.09 4.55 7.24
N PRO A 96 -0.63 3.43 7.84
CA PRO A 96 0.73 3.33 8.36
C PRO A 96 1.81 3.60 7.31
N GLU A 97 1.61 3.11 6.09
CA GLU A 97 2.55 3.34 4.99
C GLU A 97 2.69 4.83 4.67
N ALA A 98 1.57 5.53 4.47
CA ALA A 98 1.56 6.97 4.24
C ALA A 98 2.15 7.74 5.42
N GLY A 99 1.81 7.36 6.64
CA GLY A 99 2.32 7.97 7.86
C GLY A 99 3.84 7.79 8.00
N TRP A 100 4.34 6.59 7.75
CA TRP A 100 5.78 6.32 7.78
C TRP A 100 6.52 7.17 6.74
N MET A 101 6.00 7.22 5.52
CA MET A 101 6.62 8.01 4.46
C MET A 101 6.63 9.50 4.80
N LYS A 102 5.54 10.04 5.32
CA LYS A 102 5.50 11.43 5.79
C LYS A 102 6.48 11.69 6.91
N GLY A 103 6.54 10.78 7.89
CA GLY A 103 7.46 10.86 9.03
C GLY A 103 8.94 10.84 8.64
N THR A 104 9.28 10.23 7.50
CA THR A 104 10.64 10.21 6.95
C THR A 104 10.95 11.39 6.03
N GLY A 105 10.06 12.39 5.97
CA GLY A 105 10.26 13.61 5.20
C GLY A 105 9.82 13.53 3.73
N LYS A 106 9.14 12.47 3.34
CA LYS A 106 8.66 12.32 1.96
C LYS A 106 7.34 13.06 1.78
N LYS A 107 7.04 13.41 0.53
CA LYS A 107 5.77 14.03 0.18
C LYS A 107 4.66 12.98 0.17
N VAL A 108 3.52 13.31 0.75
CA VAL A 108 2.32 12.46 0.71
C VAL A 108 1.18 13.26 0.08
N ILE A 109 0.53 12.67 -0.90
CA ILE A 109 -0.64 13.22 -1.58
C ILE A 109 -1.81 12.29 -1.28
N VAL A 110 -2.88 12.83 -0.70
CA VAL A 110 -4.12 12.08 -0.47
C VAL A 110 -5.06 12.33 -1.64
N TYR A 111 -5.39 11.28 -2.38
CA TYR A 111 -6.32 11.35 -3.50
C TYR A 111 -7.71 10.89 -3.06
N GLN A 112 -8.68 11.76 -3.28
CA GLN A 112 -10.09 11.52 -2.94
C GLN A 112 -10.95 11.94 -4.12
N ASN A 113 -11.61 10.99 -4.78
CA ASN A 113 -12.42 11.29 -5.95
C ASN A 113 -13.90 11.54 -5.63
N ARG A 114 -14.31 11.30 -4.39
CA ARG A 114 -15.67 11.55 -3.88
C ARG A 114 -15.61 11.81 -2.37
N PRO A 115 -16.65 12.40 -1.79
CA PRO A 115 -16.65 12.68 -0.35
C PRO A 115 -16.38 11.43 0.49
N GLN A 116 -15.52 11.59 1.47
CA GLN A 116 -15.15 10.58 2.46
C GLN A 116 -15.40 11.14 3.85
N ARG A 117 -15.33 10.29 4.86
CA ARG A 117 -15.35 10.79 6.24
C ARG A 117 -14.13 11.67 6.46
N PRO A 118 -14.31 12.85 7.08
CA PRO A 118 -13.19 13.73 7.38
C PRO A 118 -12.17 13.04 8.28
N GLU A 119 -10.91 13.28 8.00
CA GLU A 119 -9.81 12.76 8.80
C GLU A 119 -8.80 13.88 9.09
N LEU A 120 -8.68 14.23 10.36
CA LEU A 120 -7.80 15.32 10.80
C LEU A 120 -6.32 15.07 10.50
N MET A 121 -5.90 13.82 10.56
CA MET A 121 -4.49 13.47 10.42
C MET A 121 -3.95 13.59 9.00
N TYR A 122 -4.80 13.89 8.03
CA TYR A 122 -4.36 14.25 6.67
C TYR A 122 -3.83 15.70 6.59
N LYS A 123 -4.00 16.49 7.64
CA LYS A 123 -3.46 17.86 7.72
C LYS A 123 -1.94 17.89 7.67
#